data_f2955371c54965a18fdcae48cbfd571c
#
_entry.id   f2955371c54965a18fdcae48cbfd571c
#
_cell.length_a   1.000
_cell.length_b   1.000
_cell.length_c   1.000
_cell.angle_alpha   90.00
_cell.angle_beta   90.00
_cell.angle_gamma   90.00
#
_symmetry.space_group_name_H-M   'P 1'
#
loop_
_entity.id
_entity.type
_entity.pdbx_description
1 polymer ?
#
loop_
_entity_poly.entity_id
_entity_poly.type
_entity_poly.pdbx_seq_one_letter_code
_entity_poly.pdbx_strand_id
1 'polypeptide(L)'
;MGRLLPIIICLCGVSVASGQERLSLTDSLQYRVGFQTTLSAGDNTPLWLNANKYGLSSLKTTNGYVRGAVERPLSADDGRCWGLGYGVDVAVATGFTSTLVVQQAYVEGRWQKGVLTVGAKEYPMELKNQELSTGSQTLGINARPIPQVRIALPDYWTIPITGNWLALKGHVAFGKTTDDNWQKEFVAPRQRYTDGTLYHSKAGYLKVGPKNVTLELGLELATQFGGTSYLYENGVEKVYKNDGGLKAFKNALFMSGSDATDGDFKNAEGNHLGSWVARLNFDQPAWNLGLYADQFFEDHSMLTHFNKSGDKYMRYDFKDWMLGAELKLKHNPWLQNIVIEYLYTKYQAGPVYHDETSNIHHQISGRDNYYNHHLFTGWQHWGQVMGNPLYLSPLYNSDGNIEVCHNRFVAWHLGLSGTPLSNLHYRILATWQKSYGSYYYLPPNPEENTSLLAEVSYCMRQGWSLNGAFAMDSGKLRGDNYGIQLSIVKTIK
;
A
#
# COMPACT_ATOMS: atom_id res chain seq x y z
N MET A 1 -0.85 38.30 -19.98
CA MET A 1 0.08 37.48 -19.14
C MET A 1 0.78 38.40 -18.15
N GLY A 2 0.25 38.65 -16.97
CA GLY A 2 0.90 39.61 -16.06
C GLY A 2 0.04 40.09 -14.89
N ARG A 3 -0.80 39.24 -14.26
CA ARG A 3 -1.57 39.63 -13.06
C ARG A 3 -1.77 38.50 -12.00
N LEU A 4 -1.09 37.37 -12.10
CA LEU A 4 -1.17 36.27 -11.11
C LEU A 4 0.06 36.12 -10.18
N LEU A 5 1.11 36.91 -10.40
CA LEU A 5 2.35 36.81 -9.60
C LEU A 5 2.32 37.56 -8.26
N PRO A 6 1.48 38.62 -8.02
CA PRO A 6 1.51 39.31 -6.74
C PRO A 6 0.67 38.66 -5.61
N ILE A 7 -0.15 37.65 -5.89
CA ILE A 7 -1.00 37.02 -4.85
C ILE A 7 -0.23 36.00 -3.99
N ILE A 8 0.82 35.42 -4.50
CA ILE A 8 1.63 34.43 -3.75
C ILE A 8 2.62 35.13 -2.79
N ILE A 9 3.02 36.35 -3.06
CA ILE A 9 3.99 37.11 -2.22
C ILE A 9 3.29 37.83 -1.05
N CYS A 10 2.00 38.13 -1.12
CA CYS A 10 1.27 38.77 -0.03
C CYS A 10 0.87 37.85 1.14
N LEU A 11 0.97 36.54 1.01
CA LEU A 11 0.69 35.59 2.11
C LEU A 11 1.89 35.33 3.02
N CYS A 12 3.08 35.78 2.66
CA CYS A 12 4.30 35.65 3.46
C CYS A 12 4.60 36.85 4.38
N GLY A 13 3.77 37.89 4.38
CA GLY A 13 4.10 39.18 4.98
C GLY A 13 3.40 39.61 6.27
N VAL A 14 2.59 38.75 6.90
CA VAL A 14 1.92 39.15 8.17
C VAL A 14 2.02 38.02 9.18
N SER A 15 3.05 38.10 10.00
CA SER A 15 3.10 37.80 11.44
C SER A 15 4.53 37.53 11.93
N VAL A 16 5.35 38.58 11.93
CA VAL A 16 6.59 38.60 12.73
C VAL A 16 6.37 39.57 13.86
N ALA A 17 5.61 39.19 14.89
CA ALA A 17 5.61 39.78 16.21
C ALA A 17 4.73 38.98 17.18
N SER A 18 5.17 37.82 17.57
CA SER A 18 4.88 37.24 18.88
C SER A 18 6.00 36.24 19.16
N GLY A 19 6.61 36.32 20.34
CA GLY A 19 7.76 35.50 20.73
C GLY A 19 7.50 34.01 20.53
N GLN A 20 7.85 33.50 19.36
CA GLN A 20 7.87 32.05 19.09
C GLN A 20 9.01 31.50 19.93
N GLU A 21 8.69 30.71 20.94
CA GLU A 21 9.66 29.82 21.59
C GLU A 21 10.45 29.09 20.54
N ARG A 22 11.77 29.04 20.69
CA ARG A 22 12.66 28.34 19.73
C ARG A 22 12.21 26.88 19.64
N LEU A 23 12.15 26.36 18.42
CA LEU A 23 11.97 24.92 18.19
C LEU A 23 13.11 24.17 18.89
N SER A 24 12.79 23.31 19.84
CA SER A 24 13.77 22.40 20.41
C SER A 24 13.89 21.18 19.51
N LEU A 25 15.11 20.84 19.13
CA LEU A 25 15.37 19.66 18.27
C LEU A 25 15.35 18.35 19.05
N THR A 26 15.40 18.41 20.37
CA THR A 26 15.55 17.22 21.23
C THR A 26 14.34 16.97 22.12
N ASP A 27 13.36 17.87 22.12
CA ASP A 27 12.15 17.68 22.91
C ASP A 27 11.28 16.58 22.33
N SER A 28 10.66 15.80 23.22
CA SER A 28 9.72 14.73 22.85
C SER A 28 10.32 13.62 22.00
N LEU A 29 11.64 13.39 22.12
CA LEU A 29 12.28 12.25 21.48
C LEU A 29 11.72 10.94 22.05
N GLN A 30 11.38 10.05 21.14
CA GLN A 30 10.93 8.71 21.43
C GLN A 30 11.97 7.71 20.95
N TYR A 31 12.33 6.76 21.81
CA TYR A 31 13.24 5.68 21.47
C TYR A 31 12.49 4.36 21.49
N ARG A 32 12.75 3.51 20.53
CA ARG A 32 12.17 2.17 20.46
C ARG A 32 13.25 1.15 20.17
N VAL A 33 13.27 0.09 20.97
CA VAL A 33 14.10 -1.10 20.71
C VAL A 33 13.17 -2.29 20.68
N GLY A 34 13.32 -3.15 19.68
CA GLY A 34 12.47 -4.31 19.49
C GLY A 34 13.24 -5.53 19.01
N PHE A 35 12.74 -6.70 19.40
CA PHE A 35 13.16 -7.99 18.90
C PHE A 35 11.95 -8.75 18.42
N GLN A 36 12.07 -9.43 17.27
CA GLN A 36 11.05 -10.33 16.76
C GLN A 36 11.69 -11.60 16.20
N THR A 37 11.04 -12.72 16.43
CA THR A 37 11.38 -14.01 15.81
C THR A 37 10.13 -14.68 15.28
N THR A 38 10.26 -15.35 14.14
CA THR A 38 9.21 -16.14 13.49
C THR A 38 9.77 -17.52 13.20
N LEU A 39 9.02 -18.53 13.59
CA LEU A 39 9.30 -19.94 13.30
C LEU A 39 8.08 -20.55 12.65
N SER A 40 8.26 -21.17 11.48
CA SER A 40 7.19 -21.77 10.69
C SER A 40 7.57 -23.17 10.23
N ALA A 41 6.57 -24.01 10.01
CA ALA A 41 6.66 -25.29 9.32
C ALA A 41 5.89 -25.21 8.02
N GLY A 42 6.32 -25.93 7.00
CA GLY A 42 5.87 -25.84 5.62
C GLY A 42 6.90 -25.15 4.73
N ASP A 43 6.48 -24.65 3.58
CA ASP A 43 7.38 -24.04 2.58
C ASP A 43 7.66 -22.56 2.90
N ASN A 44 6.71 -21.88 3.54
CA ASN A 44 6.75 -20.43 3.75
C ASN A 44 6.27 -20.03 5.16
N THR A 45 6.60 -18.81 5.56
CA THR A 45 5.91 -18.13 6.65
C THR A 45 4.46 -17.85 6.23
N PRO A 46 3.44 -18.19 7.07
CA PRO A 46 2.05 -17.94 6.76
C PRO A 46 1.75 -16.49 6.40
N LEU A 47 0.76 -16.27 5.51
CA LEU A 47 0.39 -14.98 4.95
C LEU A 47 0.33 -13.87 6.01
N TRP A 48 -0.44 -14.07 7.07
CA TRP A 48 -0.72 -13.01 8.04
C TRP A 48 0.41 -12.76 9.05
N LEU A 49 1.45 -13.60 9.10
CA LEU A 49 2.71 -13.27 9.78
C LEU A 49 3.65 -12.43 8.90
N ASN A 50 3.43 -12.44 7.57
CA ASN A 50 4.26 -11.73 6.60
C ASN A 50 3.60 -10.44 6.08
N ALA A 51 2.29 -10.42 5.85
CA ALA A 51 1.56 -9.36 5.18
C ALA A 51 1.31 -8.12 6.04
N ASN A 52 1.21 -6.95 5.39
CA ASN A 52 0.85 -5.66 5.99
C ASN A 52 1.74 -5.23 7.17
N LYS A 53 3.04 -5.46 7.04
CA LYS A 53 4.06 -5.11 8.04
C LYS A 53 5.08 -4.11 7.50
N TYR A 54 4.69 -3.29 6.54
CA TYR A 54 5.57 -2.35 5.85
C TYR A 54 6.85 -3.01 5.32
N GLY A 55 6.75 -4.26 4.86
CA GLY A 55 7.89 -5.03 4.35
C GLY A 55 8.94 -5.43 5.39
N LEU A 56 8.71 -5.18 6.69
CA LEU A 56 9.56 -5.70 7.77
C LEU A 56 9.11 -7.10 8.16
N SER A 57 9.20 -7.99 7.21
CA SER A 57 8.77 -9.40 7.29
C SER A 57 9.49 -10.25 6.27
N SER A 58 9.33 -11.57 6.33
CA SER A 58 9.97 -12.51 5.42
C SER A 58 9.11 -13.75 5.19
N LEU A 59 9.22 -14.34 4.00
CA LEU A 59 8.62 -15.63 3.68
C LEU A 59 9.44 -16.82 4.19
N LYS A 60 10.72 -16.64 4.54
CA LYS A 60 11.54 -17.74 5.07
C LYS A 60 10.96 -18.25 6.39
N THR A 61 10.88 -19.56 6.52
CA THR A 61 10.25 -20.25 7.65
C THR A 61 10.91 -19.94 9.01
N THR A 62 12.20 -19.63 9.00
CA THR A 62 12.93 -19.13 10.17
C THR A 62 13.48 -17.75 9.86
N ASN A 63 12.98 -16.75 10.55
CA ASN A 63 13.39 -15.37 10.37
C ASN A 63 13.24 -14.56 11.66
N GLY A 64 13.89 -13.40 11.70
CA GLY A 64 13.79 -12.50 12.84
C GLY A 64 14.65 -11.26 12.68
N TYR A 65 14.49 -10.31 13.59
CA TYR A 65 15.25 -9.06 13.58
C TYR A 65 15.42 -8.46 14.98
N VAL A 66 16.44 -7.64 15.10
CA VAL A 66 16.58 -6.64 16.17
C VAL A 66 16.40 -5.27 15.53
N ARG A 67 15.52 -4.43 16.08
CA ARG A 67 15.12 -3.12 15.56
C ARG A 67 15.43 -2.03 16.57
N GLY A 68 15.97 -0.90 16.11
CA GLY A 68 16.18 0.31 16.89
C GLY A 68 15.63 1.53 16.16
N ALA A 69 14.93 2.40 16.88
CA ALA A 69 14.39 3.63 16.32
C ALA A 69 14.55 4.81 17.27
N VAL A 70 14.75 5.98 16.67
CA VAL A 70 14.70 7.29 17.32
C VAL A 70 13.79 8.18 16.48
N GLU A 71 12.81 8.81 17.10
CA GLU A 71 11.82 9.61 16.41
C GLU A 71 11.48 10.88 17.23
N ARG A 72 11.39 12.02 16.56
CA ARG A 72 10.74 13.22 17.05
C ARG A 72 9.49 13.43 16.19
N PRO A 73 8.29 13.24 16.76
CA PRO A 73 7.05 13.39 15.99
C PRO A 73 6.72 14.86 15.75
N LEU A 74 6.02 15.16 14.66
CA LEU A 74 5.49 16.52 14.41
C LEU A 74 4.57 17.03 15.50
N SER A 75 3.89 16.14 16.22
CA SER A 75 3.01 16.49 17.36
C SER A 75 3.76 17.13 18.54
N ALA A 76 5.09 17.00 18.59
CA ALA A 76 5.92 17.74 19.55
C ALA A 76 5.75 19.27 19.42
N ASP A 77 5.34 19.74 18.26
CA ASP A 77 5.11 21.15 17.95
C ASP A 77 3.64 21.48 17.72
N ASP A 78 2.70 20.69 18.28
CA ASP A 78 1.27 20.97 18.16
C ASP A 78 0.92 22.33 18.80
N GLY A 79 0.01 23.05 18.14
CA GLY A 79 -0.33 24.43 18.52
C GLY A 79 0.56 25.53 17.90
N ARG A 80 1.69 25.14 17.25
CA ARG A 80 2.57 26.08 16.51
C ARG A 80 2.25 26.10 15.03
N CYS A 81 2.51 27.24 14.36
CA CYS A 81 2.37 27.34 12.90
C CYS A 81 3.39 26.48 12.15
N TRP A 82 4.59 26.28 12.74
CA TRP A 82 5.68 25.48 12.22
C TRP A 82 5.94 24.30 13.13
N GLY A 83 6.28 23.17 12.55
CA GLY A 83 6.70 21.98 13.26
C GLY A 83 7.81 21.26 12.50
N LEU A 84 8.66 20.55 13.23
CA LEU A 84 9.73 19.71 12.70
C LEU A 84 9.60 18.32 13.28
N GLY A 85 9.53 17.32 12.39
CA GLY A 85 9.60 15.90 12.73
C GLY A 85 10.79 15.26 12.04
N TYR A 86 11.33 14.21 12.62
CA TYR A 86 12.34 13.37 11.99
C TYR A 86 12.38 11.99 12.65
N GLY A 87 12.89 11.01 11.93
CA GLY A 87 13.02 9.68 12.48
C GLY A 87 14.04 8.85 11.72
N VAL A 88 14.69 7.97 12.46
CA VAL A 88 15.53 6.89 11.94
C VAL A 88 15.09 5.60 12.62
N ASP A 89 14.81 4.57 11.83
CA ASP A 89 14.36 3.27 12.26
C ASP A 89 15.05 2.20 11.41
N VAL A 90 15.87 1.39 12.03
CA VAL A 90 16.68 0.38 11.36
C VAL A 90 16.54 -0.98 12.04
N ALA A 91 16.62 -2.04 11.25
CA ALA A 91 16.64 -3.39 11.74
C ALA A 91 17.82 -4.17 11.16
N VAL A 92 18.44 -4.98 12.01
CA VAL A 92 19.36 -6.05 11.59
C VAL A 92 18.58 -7.35 11.60
N ALA A 93 18.46 -7.97 10.43
CA ALA A 93 17.56 -9.08 10.19
C ALA A 93 18.28 -10.33 9.69
N THR A 94 17.74 -11.48 10.03
CA THR A 94 18.15 -12.78 9.49
C THR A 94 16.98 -13.44 8.79
N GLY A 95 17.24 -14.06 7.65
CA GLY A 95 16.20 -14.68 6.84
C GLY A 95 15.38 -13.67 6.00
N PHE A 96 15.79 -12.42 5.88
CA PHE A 96 15.15 -11.38 5.08
C PHE A 96 15.83 -11.21 3.72
N THR A 97 15.22 -10.41 2.84
CA THR A 97 15.77 -10.00 1.54
C THR A 97 17.02 -9.12 1.67
N SER A 98 17.26 -8.53 2.84
CA SER A 98 18.50 -7.85 3.18
C SER A 98 18.79 -7.98 4.68
N THR A 99 20.07 -8.09 5.06
CA THR A 99 20.47 -8.17 6.47
C THR A 99 20.27 -6.85 7.21
N LEU A 100 20.54 -5.72 6.54
CA LEU A 100 20.25 -4.39 7.08
C LEU A 100 19.02 -3.83 6.41
N VAL A 101 17.99 -3.52 7.20
CA VAL A 101 16.74 -2.90 6.74
C VAL A 101 16.66 -1.49 7.30
N VAL A 102 16.73 -0.50 6.44
CA VAL A 102 16.35 0.89 6.79
C VAL A 102 14.84 0.98 6.62
N GLN A 103 14.12 0.86 7.72
CA GLN A 103 12.66 0.86 7.73
C GLN A 103 12.10 2.25 7.55
N GLN A 104 12.68 3.22 8.27
CA GLN A 104 12.38 4.63 8.09
C GLN A 104 13.66 5.46 8.25
N ALA A 105 13.80 6.49 7.42
CA ALA A 105 14.81 7.53 7.57
C ALA A 105 14.26 8.79 6.91
N TYR A 106 13.78 9.75 7.69
CA TYR A 106 13.07 10.91 7.16
C TYR A 106 13.27 12.17 8.01
N VAL A 107 13.04 13.30 7.35
CA VAL A 107 12.82 14.61 7.97
C VAL A 107 11.53 15.19 7.42
N GLU A 108 10.71 15.79 8.27
CA GLU A 108 9.47 16.44 7.87
C GLU A 108 9.29 17.80 8.50
N GLY A 109 8.82 18.75 7.70
CA GLY A 109 8.49 20.10 8.13
C GLY A 109 7.00 20.37 7.94
N ARG A 110 6.34 20.87 8.98
CA ARG A 110 4.96 21.33 8.92
C ARG A 110 4.93 22.85 8.83
N TRP A 111 4.11 23.36 7.92
CA TRP A 111 3.68 24.75 7.90
C TRP A 111 2.16 24.80 7.89
N GLN A 112 1.59 25.32 8.97
CA GLN A 112 0.15 25.29 9.19
C GLN A 112 -0.42 23.87 9.07
N LYS A 113 -1.12 23.57 7.97
CA LYS A 113 -1.74 22.27 7.68
C LYS A 113 -0.94 21.43 6.69
N GLY A 114 -0.03 22.04 5.94
CA GLY A 114 0.79 21.37 4.96
C GLY A 114 2.06 20.77 5.57
N VAL A 115 2.45 19.59 5.08
CA VAL A 115 3.65 18.87 5.50
C VAL A 115 4.50 18.53 4.29
N LEU A 116 5.80 18.87 4.38
CA LEU A 116 6.83 18.40 3.44
C LEU A 116 7.63 17.31 4.16
N THR A 117 7.70 16.12 3.58
CA THR A 117 8.54 15.01 4.10
C THR A 117 9.59 14.65 3.05
N VAL A 118 10.82 14.42 3.49
CA VAL A 118 11.93 13.92 2.65
C VAL A 118 12.49 12.67 3.31
N GLY A 119 12.51 11.57 2.58
CA GLY A 119 13.04 10.28 3.03
C GLY A 119 12.00 9.15 2.99
N ALA A 120 12.36 8.00 3.57
CA ALA A 120 11.49 6.84 3.70
C ALA A 120 10.70 6.92 5.01
N LYS A 121 9.36 6.90 4.93
CA LYS A 121 8.45 6.94 6.08
C LYS A 121 7.28 5.98 5.87
N GLU A 122 6.86 5.30 6.92
CA GLU A 122 5.63 4.50 6.96
C GLU A 122 4.41 5.43 6.92
N TYR A 123 3.49 5.21 5.96
CA TYR A 123 2.21 5.92 5.88
C TYR A 123 1.06 4.94 6.05
N PRO A 124 0.02 5.27 6.82
CA PRO A 124 -1.15 4.40 6.97
C PRO A 124 -1.94 4.29 5.67
N MET A 125 -2.71 3.22 5.53
CA MET A 125 -3.71 3.10 4.48
C MET A 125 -4.84 4.11 4.72
N GLU A 126 -5.43 4.60 3.64
CA GLU A 126 -6.56 5.50 3.74
C GLU A 126 -7.90 4.74 3.64
N LEU A 127 -8.90 5.24 4.34
CA LEU A 127 -10.28 4.77 4.32
C LEU A 127 -10.50 3.30 4.76
N LYS A 128 -9.49 2.63 5.30
CA LYS A 128 -9.53 1.21 5.73
C LYS A 128 -9.00 1.03 7.15
N ASN A 129 -9.38 -0.06 7.78
CA ASN A 129 -8.84 -0.45 9.08
C ASN A 129 -7.39 -0.93 8.94
N GLN A 130 -6.46 -0.36 9.73
CA GLN A 130 -5.03 -0.62 9.61
C GLN A 130 -4.64 -2.04 10.09
N GLU A 131 -5.44 -2.65 10.97
CA GLU A 131 -5.12 -3.93 11.61
C GLU A 131 -5.90 -5.10 11.03
N LEU A 132 -7.13 -4.84 10.55
CA LEU A 132 -8.10 -5.87 10.21
C LEU A 132 -8.39 -5.97 8.71
N SER A 133 -8.11 -4.94 7.90
CA SER A 133 -8.31 -4.99 6.45
C SER A 133 -7.25 -5.84 5.77
N THR A 134 -7.60 -6.46 4.65
CA THR A 134 -6.63 -7.11 3.76
C THR A 134 -5.63 -6.14 3.16
N GLY A 135 -5.97 -4.85 3.03
CA GLY A 135 -5.09 -3.81 2.51
C GLY A 135 -5.67 -3.02 1.35
N SER A 136 -5.13 -1.82 1.11
CA SER A 136 -5.44 -1.01 -0.07
C SER A 136 -4.91 -1.66 -1.34
N GLN A 137 -5.63 -1.50 -2.44
CA GLN A 137 -5.18 -2.08 -3.71
C GLN A 137 -4.06 -1.26 -4.37
N THR A 138 -4.01 0.06 -4.17
CA THR A 138 -2.95 0.92 -4.74
C THR A 138 -1.90 1.30 -3.70
N LEU A 139 -2.26 2.07 -2.68
CA LEU A 139 -1.35 2.58 -1.66
C LEU A 139 -1.48 1.76 -0.37
N GLY A 140 -0.88 0.58 -0.38
CA GLY A 140 -0.90 -0.37 0.75
C GLY A 140 0.29 -0.20 1.70
N ILE A 141 0.29 -1.04 2.74
CA ILE A 141 1.33 -1.10 3.78
C ILE A 141 2.09 -2.43 3.77
N ASN A 142 2.05 -3.13 2.63
CA ASN A 142 2.63 -4.47 2.56
C ASN A 142 4.13 -4.47 2.25
N ALA A 143 4.62 -3.52 1.44
CA ALA A 143 6.03 -3.43 1.07
C ALA A 143 6.79 -2.36 1.88
N ARG A 144 8.13 -2.39 1.80
CA ARG A 144 9.00 -1.39 2.45
C ARG A 144 8.71 0.01 1.93
N PRO A 145 8.72 1.04 2.79
CA PRO A 145 8.58 2.42 2.38
C PRO A 145 9.63 2.83 1.35
N ILE A 146 9.20 3.53 0.31
CA ILE A 146 10.08 4.08 -0.71
C ILE A 146 10.56 5.47 -0.25
N PRO A 147 11.87 5.77 -0.29
CA PRO A 147 12.37 7.12 -0.05
C PRO A 147 11.83 8.09 -1.10
N GLN A 148 11.25 9.20 -0.64
CA GLN A 148 10.54 10.14 -1.49
C GLN A 148 10.57 11.57 -0.94
N VAL A 149 10.33 12.54 -1.79
CA VAL A 149 9.92 13.89 -1.44
C VAL A 149 8.41 13.94 -1.56
N ARG A 150 7.71 14.22 -0.45
CA ARG A 150 6.25 14.21 -0.36
C ARG A 150 5.73 15.52 0.20
N ILE A 151 4.83 16.15 -0.53
CA ILE A 151 4.05 17.30 -0.07
C ILE A 151 2.64 16.80 0.21
N ALA A 152 2.13 17.05 1.41
CA ALA A 152 0.85 16.52 1.84
C ALA A 152 0.04 17.54 2.63
N LEU A 153 -1.27 17.38 2.56
CA LEU A 153 -2.26 17.82 3.53
C LEU A 153 -2.75 16.53 4.24
N PRO A 154 -2.09 16.10 5.34
CA PRO A 154 -2.30 14.76 5.89
C PRO A 154 -3.66 14.59 6.57
N ASP A 155 -4.19 15.66 7.14
CA ASP A 155 -5.47 15.68 7.84
C ASP A 155 -6.53 16.41 7.01
N TYR A 156 -7.80 16.03 7.18
CA TYR A 156 -8.90 16.70 6.50
C TYR A 156 -8.96 18.20 6.89
N TRP A 157 -8.66 19.04 5.93
CA TRP A 157 -8.87 20.47 6.05
C TRP A 157 -10.29 20.84 5.65
N THR A 158 -11.08 21.26 6.61
CA THR A 158 -12.44 21.74 6.36
C THR A 158 -12.40 23.09 5.63
N ILE A 159 -13.08 23.18 4.51
CA ILE A 159 -13.14 24.40 3.70
C ILE A 159 -14.10 25.41 4.36
N PRO A 160 -13.64 26.56 4.88
CA PRO A 160 -14.45 27.45 5.71
C PRO A 160 -15.71 27.99 5.03
N ILE A 161 -15.64 28.28 3.71
CA ILE A 161 -16.75 28.85 2.93
C ILE A 161 -17.91 27.88 2.72
N THR A 162 -17.74 26.59 3.07
CA THR A 162 -18.74 25.54 2.83
C THR A 162 -19.64 25.29 4.05
N GLY A 163 -19.56 26.10 5.10
CA GLY A 163 -20.30 25.84 6.34
C GLY A 163 -19.88 24.55 7.04
N ASN A 164 -18.65 24.12 6.87
CA ASN A 164 -18.02 22.94 7.48
C ASN A 164 -18.54 21.57 7.00
N TRP A 165 -19.26 21.52 5.89
CA TRP A 165 -19.76 20.25 5.35
C TRP A 165 -18.78 19.57 4.35
N LEU A 166 -17.76 20.29 3.87
CA LEU A 166 -16.78 19.79 2.91
C LEU A 166 -15.35 19.92 3.47
N ALA A 167 -14.61 18.82 3.44
CA ALA A 167 -13.20 18.81 3.80
C ALA A 167 -12.38 18.03 2.77
N LEU A 168 -11.11 18.37 2.65
CA LEU A 168 -10.17 17.71 1.72
C LEU A 168 -8.86 17.37 2.40
N LYS A 169 -8.20 16.31 1.95
CA LYS A 169 -6.82 15.94 2.23
C LYS A 169 -6.17 15.31 1.00
N GLY A 170 -4.86 15.15 1.01
CA GLY A 170 -4.17 14.49 -0.09
C GLY A 170 -2.67 14.69 -0.08
N HIS A 171 -2.02 14.15 -1.10
CA HIS A 171 -0.57 14.29 -1.26
C HIS A 171 -0.14 14.18 -2.71
N VAL A 172 1.09 14.63 -2.95
CA VAL A 172 1.90 14.38 -4.16
C VAL A 172 3.30 14.02 -3.70
N ALA A 173 3.87 12.97 -4.27
CA ALA A 173 5.21 12.51 -3.91
C ALA A 173 5.98 12.00 -5.14
N PHE A 174 7.30 12.16 -5.10
CA PHE A 174 8.24 11.57 -6.04
C PHE A 174 9.38 10.92 -5.28
N GLY A 175 9.77 9.73 -5.70
CA GLY A 175 10.79 8.93 -5.04
C GLY A 175 11.55 8.02 -6.00
N LYS A 176 12.32 7.11 -5.42
CA LYS A 176 13.08 6.11 -6.15
C LYS A 176 13.05 4.79 -5.38
N THR A 177 12.86 3.67 -6.07
CA THR A 177 12.97 2.33 -5.47
C THR A 177 14.42 2.04 -5.04
N THR A 178 14.60 1.14 -4.10
CA THR A 178 15.91 0.82 -3.50
C THR A 178 16.24 -0.67 -3.58
N ASP A 179 15.50 -1.43 -4.39
CA ASP A 179 15.60 -2.88 -4.48
C ASP A 179 16.39 -3.39 -5.69
N ASP A 180 17.10 -2.51 -6.39
CA ASP A 180 17.83 -2.82 -7.63
C ASP A 180 18.79 -4.01 -7.47
N ASN A 181 19.59 -4.04 -6.40
CA ASN A 181 20.52 -5.15 -6.14
C ASN A 181 19.78 -6.44 -5.81
N TRP A 182 18.71 -6.36 -5.02
CA TRP A 182 17.88 -7.51 -4.72
C TRP A 182 17.27 -8.11 -6.00
N GLN A 183 16.76 -7.29 -6.91
CA GLN A 183 16.22 -7.75 -8.18
C GLN A 183 17.25 -8.55 -8.97
N LYS A 184 18.48 -8.01 -9.12
CA LYS A 184 19.59 -8.68 -9.81
C LYS A 184 20.00 -10.01 -9.19
N GLU A 185 19.93 -10.12 -7.87
CA GLU A 185 20.28 -11.32 -7.12
C GLU A 185 19.16 -12.37 -7.11
N PHE A 186 17.92 -11.92 -7.13
CA PHE A 186 16.74 -12.78 -7.07
C PHE A 186 16.41 -13.43 -8.40
N VAL A 187 16.53 -12.68 -9.52
CA VAL A 187 16.11 -13.19 -10.83
C VAL A 187 16.96 -14.35 -11.30
N ALA A 188 16.29 -15.37 -11.83
CA ALA A 188 16.96 -16.45 -12.57
C ALA A 188 17.59 -15.92 -13.87
N PRO A 189 18.59 -16.62 -14.43
CA PRO A 189 19.18 -16.24 -15.72
C PRO A 189 18.12 -16.06 -16.82
N ARG A 190 18.22 -14.95 -17.55
CA ARG A 190 17.29 -14.55 -18.61
C ARG A 190 15.89 -14.16 -18.13
N GLN A 191 15.71 -13.84 -16.87
CA GLN A 191 14.50 -13.20 -16.36
C GLN A 191 14.64 -11.69 -16.34
N ARG A 192 13.49 -11.00 -16.33
CA ARG A 192 13.40 -9.54 -16.36
C ARG A 192 13.73 -8.94 -14.99
N TYR A 193 14.44 -7.79 -15.00
CA TYR A 193 14.64 -6.95 -13.83
C TYR A 193 14.77 -5.48 -14.22
N THR A 194 14.71 -4.57 -13.24
CA THR A 194 14.87 -3.13 -13.44
C THR A 194 15.93 -2.56 -12.51
N ASP A 195 16.51 -1.42 -12.91
CA ASP A 195 17.52 -0.70 -12.16
C ASP A 195 17.21 0.80 -12.19
N GLY A 196 17.26 1.46 -11.03
CA GLY A 196 17.06 2.90 -10.91
C GLY A 196 15.65 3.39 -11.15
N THR A 197 14.63 2.55 -10.98
CA THR A 197 13.22 2.88 -11.19
C THR A 197 12.78 4.03 -10.29
N LEU A 198 12.19 5.05 -10.89
CA LEU A 198 11.58 6.17 -10.20
C LEU A 198 10.13 5.86 -9.82
N TYR A 199 9.68 6.51 -8.76
CA TYR A 199 8.37 6.32 -8.17
C TYR A 199 7.63 7.65 -8.08
N HIS A 200 6.34 7.63 -8.37
CA HIS A 200 5.44 8.73 -8.12
C HIS A 200 4.16 8.22 -7.45
N SER A 201 3.63 8.99 -6.50
CA SER A 201 2.28 8.78 -5.99
C SER A 201 1.57 10.11 -5.75
N LYS A 202 0.27 10.10 -5.92
CA LYS A 202 -0.62 11.20 -5.58
C LYS A 202 -1.96 10.65 -5.15
N ALA A 203 -2.59 11.31 -4.20
CA ALA A 203 -3.96 10.99 -3.81
C ALA A 203 -4.69 12.25 -3.36
N GLY A 204 -5.99 12.27 -3.62
CA GLY A 204 -6.88 13.31 -3.15
C GLY A 204 -8.14 12.68 -2.58
N TYR A 205 -8.60 13.19 -1.42
CA TYR A 205 -9.79 12.70 -0.74
C TYR A 205 -10.68 13.87 -0.37
N LEU A 206 -11.96 13.72 -0.65
CA LEU A 206 -13.03 14.64 -0.24
C LEU A 206 -13.88 13.98 0.83
N LYS A 207 -14.19 14.71 1.88
CA LYS A 207 -15.11 14.28 2.92
C LYS A 207 -16.30 15.21 2.95
N VAL A 208 -17.50 14.65 2.86
CA VAL A 208 -18.78 15.36 2.72
C VAL A 208 -19.77 14.86 3.75
N GLY A 209 -20.55 15.75 4.34
CA GLY A 209 -21.67 15.42 5.20
C GLY A 209 -21.53 15.87 6.67
N PRO A 210 -22.62 15.76 7.46
CA PRO A 210 -22.63 16.09 8.87
C PRO A 210 -21.89 15.03 9.70
N LYS A 211 -21.63 15.34 11.00
CA LYS A 211 -20.80 14.48 11.88
C LYS A 211 -21.25 13.02 11.98
N ASN A 212 -22.54 12.76 11.91
CA ASN A 212 -23.11 11.42 12.11
C ASN A 212 -23.27 10.60 10.82
N VAL A 213 -23.20 11.24 9.65
CA VAL A 213 -23.19 10.56 8.35
C VAL A 213 -22.21 11.28 7.43
N THR A 214 -21.13 10.62 7.06
CA THR A 214 -20.12 11.21 6.18
C THR A 214 -19.79 10.28 5.02
N LEU A 215 -19.67 10.87 3.84
CA LEU A 215 -19.17 10.23 2.65
C LEU A 215 -17.74 10.72 2.39
N GLU A 216 -16.81 9.81 2.25
CA GLU A 216 -15.43 10.07 1.84
C GLU A 216 -15.22 9.46 0.45
N LEU A 217 -14.73 10.27 -0.49
CA LEU A 217 -14.42 9.87 -1.86
C LEU A 217 -12.97 10.19 -2.14
N GLY A 218 -12.23 9.27 -2.73
CA GLY A 218 -10.83 9.47 -3.05
C GLY A 218 -10.43 8.87 -4.39
N LEU A 219 -9.33 9.40 -4.91
CA LEU A 219 -8.60 8.85 -6.04
C LEU A 219 -7.14 8.70 -5.62
N GLU A 220 -6.65 7.49 -5.66
CA GLU A 220 -5.26 7.13 -5.45
C GLU A 220 -4.61 6.81 -6.79
N LEU A 221 -3.44 7.36 -7.07
CA LEU A 221 -2.69 7.13 -8.30
C LEU A 221 -1.22 6.94 -7.98
N ALA A 222 -0.59 5.99 -8.66
CA ALA A 222 0.81 5.73 -8.53
C ALA A 222 1.45 5.34 -9.87
N THR A 223 2.76 5.54 -9.99
CA THR A 223 3.49 5.33 -11.23
C THR A 223 4.92 4.87 -10.96
N GLN A 224 5.39 3.88 -11.72
CA GLN A 224 6.80 3.56 -11.88
C GLN A 224 7.26 4.09 -13.24
N PHE A 225 8.39 4.79 -13.28
CA PHE A 225 8.93 5.40 -14.51
C PHE A 225 10.45 5.53 -14.44
N GLY A 226 11.10 5.92 -15.50
CA GLY A 226 12.55 6.10 -15.52
C GLY A 226 13.35 4.82 -15.27
N GLY A 227 14.64 4.97 -15.02
CA GLY A 227 15.55 3.84 -14.80
C GLY A 227 15.86 3.04 -16.07
N THR A 228 16.31 1.82 -15.89
CA THR A 228 16.68 0.91 -16.99
C THR A 228 15.98 -0.43 -16.79
N SER A 229 15.30 -0.91 -17.84
CA SER A 229 14.65 -2.21 -17.87
C SER A 229 15.49 -3.19 -18.70
N TYR A 230 15.78 -4.35 -18.13
CA TYR A 230 16.49 -5.45 -18.75
C TYR A 230 15.48 -6.56 -19.04
N LEU A 231 15.23 -6.83 -20.31
CA LEU A 231 14.28 -7.80 -20.81
C LEU A 231 14.98 -8.87 -21.62
N TYR A 232 14.37 -10.04 -21.74
CA TYR A 232 14.87 -11.11 -22.60
C TYR A 232 13.80 -11.49 -23.62
N GLU A 233 14.04 -11.21 -24.88
CA GLU A 233 13.15 -11.55 -25.97
C GLU A 233 13.85 -12.50 -26.94
N ASN A 234 13.24 -13.64 -27.22
CA ASN A 234 13.82 -14.69 -28.07
C ASN A 234 15.24 -15.11 -27.65
N GLY A 235 15.53 -15.10 -26.33
CA GLY A 235 16.83 -15.46 -25.78
C GLY A 235 17.91 -14.38 -25.88
N VAL A 236 17.56 -13.18 -26.36
CA VAL A 236 18.46 -12.03 -26.47
C VAL A 236 18.08 -10.98 -25.42
N GLU A 237 19.09 -10.48 -24.69
CA GLU A 237 18.90 -9.39 -23.76
C GLU A 237 18.64 -8.09 -24.52
N LYS A 238 17.57 -7.41 -24.13
CA LYS A 238 17.23 -6.06 -24.59
C LYS A 238 17.24 -5.10 -23.41
N VAL A 239 17.92 -3.99 -23.59
CA VAL A 239 18.08 -2.95 -22.55
C VAL A 239 17.32 -1.70 -22.98
N TYR A 240 16.32 -1.34 -22.20
CA TYR A 240 15.52 -0.13 -22.40
C TYR A 240 15.89 0.91 -21.35
N LYS A 241 16.40 2.06 -21.79
CA LYS A 241 16.61 3.22 -20.94
C LYS A 241 15.34 4.06 -20.95
N ASN A 242 14.57 3.97 -19.86
CA ASN A 242 13.34 4.73 -19.71
C ASN A 242 13.65 6.19 -19.40
N ASP A 243 12.83 7.11 -19.90
CA ASP A 243 13.04 8.55 -19.67
C ASP A 243 12.88 8.88 -18.17
N GLY A 244 13.87 9.51 -17.58
CA GLY A 244 13.89 10.02 -16.21
C GLY A 244 14.07 11.52 -16.12
N GLY A 245 13.95 12.25 -17.24
CA GLY A 245 14.06 13.71 -17.30
C GLY A 245 12.80 14.43 -16.87
N LEU A 246 12.80 15.76 -16.92
CA LEU A 246 11.66 16.60 -16.51
C LEU A 246 10.35 16.26 -17.26
N LYS A 247 10.47 15.82 -18.51
CA LYS A 247 9.31 15.38 -19.30
C LYS A 247 8.65 14.15 -18.67
N ALA A 248 9.44 13.17 -18.25
CA ALA A 248 8.94 11.95 -17.61
C ALA A 248 8.28 12.26 -16.26
N PHE A 249 8.82 13.17 -15.45
CA PHE A 249 8.17 13.65 -14.22
C PHE A 249 6.80 14.27 -14.50
N LYS A 250 6.70 15.07 -15.55
CA LYS A 250 5.41 15.64 -16.00
C LYS A 250 4.45 14.54 -16.47
N ASN A 251 4.93 13.57 -17.25
CA ASN A 251 4.13 12.47 -17.75
C ASN A 251 3.62 11.57 -16.59
N ALA A 252 4.47 11.26 -15.62
CA ALA A 252 4.06 10.55 -14.40
C ALA A 252 2.98 11.32 -13.61
N LEU A 253 3.14 12.65 -13.49
CA LEU A 253 2.17 13.49 -12.78
C LEU A 253 0.80 13.53 -13.48
N PHE A 254 0.75 13.56 -14.82
CA PHE A 254 -0.48 13.75 -15.59
C PHE A 254 -0.95 12.50 -16.34
N MET A 255 -0.31 11.33 -16.11
CA MET A 255 -0.61 10.08 -16.81
C MET A 255 -0.62 10.28 -18.32
N SER A 256 0.48 10.73 -18.89
CA SER A 256 0.61 11.09 -20.30
C SER A 256 1.89 10.50 -20.92
N GLY A 257 2.08 10.68 -22.22
CA GLY A 257 3.21 10.12 -22.95
C GLY A 257 2.89 8.76 -23.56
N SER A 258 3.92 8.01 -23.92
CA SER A 258 3.86 6.63 -24.41
C SER A 258 5.22 5.95 -24.24
N ASP A 259 5.22 4.66 -23.96
CA ASP A 259 6.43 3.88 -23.85
C ASP A 259 7.05 3.54 -25.21
N ALA A 260 8.38 3.30 -25.23
CA ALA A 260 9.11 3.00 -26.45
C ALA A 260 8.67 1.68 -27.11
N THR A 261 7.98 0.81 -26.37
CA THR A 261 7.50 -0.51 -26.82
C THR A 261 6.01 -0.53 -27.15
N ASP A 262 5.32 0.61 -27.04
CA ASP A 262 3.90 0.70 -27.40
C ASP A 262 3.69 0.42 -28.89
N GLY A 263 2.73 -0.48 -29.15
CA GLY A 263 2.25 -0.81 -30.51
C GLY A 263 1.01 0.00 -30.90
N ASP A 264 -0.02 -0.69 -31.38
CA ASP A 264 -1.28 -0.08 -31.83
C ASP A 264 -2.10 0.52 -30.66
N PHE A 265 -1.91 0.01 -29.44
CA PHE A 265 -2.51 0.48 -28.21
C PHE A 265 -1.47 1.23 -27.39
N LYS A 266 -1.56 2.57 -27.39
CA LYS A 266 -0.67 3.43 -26.62
C LYS A 266 -1.20 3.62 -25.22
N ASN A 267 -0.37 3.27 -24.24
CA ASN A 267 -0.59 3.58 -22.84
C ASN A 267 0.17 4.85 -22.43
N ALA A 268 -0.09 5.36 -21.22
CA ALA A 268 0.76 6.39 -20.63
C ALA A 268 2.18 5.89 -20.42
N GLU A 269 3.18 6.80 -20.51
CA GLU A 269 4.58 6.46 -20.30
C GLU A 269 4.83 6.01 -18.85
N GLY A 270 5.30 4.79 -18.66
CA GLY A 270 5.52 4.16 -17.36
C GLY A 270 4.37 3.26 -16.88
N ASN A 271 4.59 2.57 -15.79
CA ASN A 271 3.59 1.71 -15.15
C ASN A 271 2.65 2.55 -14.28
N HIS A 272 1.49 2.89 -14.79
CA HIS A 272 0.45 3.65 -14.07
C HIS A 272 -0.61 2.73 -13.50
N LEU A 273 -1.00 2.98 -12.26
CA LEU A 273 -2.09 2.28 -11.61
C LEU A 273 -2.79 3.19 -10.60
N GLY A 274 -4.00 2.83 -10.21
CA GLY A 274 -4.76 3.61 -9.25
C GLY A 274 -5.99 2.90 -8.73
N SER A 275 -6.67 3.59 -7.82
CA SER A 275 -7.95 3.17 -7.25
C SER A 275 -8.89 4.35 -7.07
N TRP A 276 -10.14 4.14 -7.45
CA TRP A 276 -11.25 4.91 -6.91
C TRP A 276 -11.65 4.32 -5.56
N VAL A 277 -11.59 5.13 -4.51
CA VAL A 277 -11.93 4.69 -3.15
C VAL A 277 -13.09 5.50 -2.60
N ALA A 278 -13.98 4.84 -1.90
CA ALA A 278 -15.13 5.48 -1.27
C ALA A 278 -15.38 4.88 0.12
N ARG A 279 -15.83 5.69 1.07
CA ARG A 279 -16.27 5.22 2.38
C ARG A 279 -17.46 6.03 2.88
N LEU A 280 -18.55 5.33 3.22
CA LEU A 280 -19.74 5.89 3.86
C LEU A 280 -19.72 5.50 5.34
N ASN A 281 -19.70 6.48 6.23
CA ASN A 281 -19.68 6.27 7.67
C ASN A 281 -21.01 6.68 8.30
N PHE A 282 -21.50 5.84 9.21
CA PHE A 282 -22.62 6.10 10.09
C PHE A 282 -22.11 6.07 11.53
N ASP A 283 -22.10 7.22 12.19
CA ASP A 283 -21.60 7.34 13.57
C ASP A 283 -22.78 7.50 14.54
N GLN A 284 -22.95 6.50 15.39
CA GLN A 284 -23.99 6.43 16.41
C GLN A 284 -23.35 6.38 17.81
N PRO A 285 -24.07 6.71 18.89
CA PRO A 285 -23.52 6.68 20.24
C PRO A 285 -22.91 5.34 20.66
N ALA A 286 -23.53 4.20 20.27
CA ALA A 286 -23.09 2.87 20.65
C ALA A 286 -22.19 2.18 19.61
N TRP A 287 -22.22 2.60 18.35
CA TRP A 287 -21.50 1.96 17.26
C TRP A 287 -21.13 2.94 16.14
N ASN A 288 -20.17 2.55 15.33
CA ASN A 288 -19.84 3.20 14.06
C ASN A 288 -19.83 2.12 12.97
N LEU A 289 -20.52 2.36 11.85
CA LEU A 289 -20.48 1.50 10.66
C LEU A 289 -19.86 2.26 9.50
N GLY A 290 -18.77 1.73 8.96
CA GLY A 290 -18.16 2.19 7.73
C GLY A 290 -18.37 1.17 6.60
N LEU A 291 -18.99 1.59 5.51
CA LEU A 291 -19.07 0.80 4.27
C LEU A 291 -18.09 1.39 3.29
N TYR A 292 -17.21 0.58 2.70
CA TYR A 292 -16.20 1.09 1.78
C TYR A 292 -16.03 0.24 0.53
N ALA A 293 -15.52 0.88 -0.50
CA ALA A 293 -15.22 0.30 -1.78
C ALA A 293 -13.88 0.80 -2.30
N ASP A 294 -13.16 -0.05 -3.02
CA ASP A 294 -11.87 0.24 -3.65
C ASP A 294 -11.88 -0.44 -5.03
N GLN A 295 -11.96 0.38 -6.08
CA GLN A 295 -11.95 -0.08 -7.47
C GLN A 295 -10.59 0.18 -8.07
N PHE A 296 -9.81 -0.87 -8.24
CA PHE A 296 -8.48 -0.83 -8.82
C PHE A 296 -8.55 -0.72 -10.36
N PHE A 297 -7.60 -0.01 -10.94
CA PHE A 297 -7.40 0.06 -12.39
C PHE A 297 -5.92 0.27 -12.72
N GLU A 298 -5.54 -0.07 -13.93
CA GLU A 298 -4.25 0.26 -14.50
C GLU A 298 -4.39 1.16 -15.72
N ASP A 299 -3.37 1.98 -15.96
CA ASP A 299 -3.31 2.96 -17.04
C ASP A 299 -4.54 3.89 -17.06
N HIS A 300 -5.10 4.12 -18.24
CA HIS A 300 -6.31 4.95 -18.42
C HIS A 300 -7.60 4.13 -18.41
N SER A 301 -7.51 2.80 -18.28
CA SER A 301 -8.61 1.88 -18.61
C SER A 301 -9.90 2.15 -17.86
N MET A 302 -9.82 2.57 -16.58
CA MET A 302 -10.99 2.86 -15.75
C MET A 302 -10.97 4.25 -15.12
N LEU A 303 -9.96 5.07 -15.40
CA LEU A 303 -9.88 6.42 -14.83
C LEU A 303 -11.04 7.32 -15.32
N THR A 304 -11.38 7.23 -16.60
CA THR A 304 -12.43 8.03 -17.24
C THR A 304 -13.27 7.21 -18.24
N HIS A 305 -13.17 5.89 -18.17
CA HIS A 305 -13.73 5.04 -19.22
C HIS A 305 -15.22 4.82 -19.00
N PHE A 306 -16.01 5.64 -19.65
CA PHE A 306 -17.41 5.33 -19.92
C PHE A 306 -17.43 4.66 -21.29
N ASN A 307 -17.44 3.33 -21.33
CA ASN A 307 -17.55 2.59 -22.58
C ASN A 307 -18.74 3.08 -23.39
N LYS A 308 -18.55 3.15 -24.70
CA LYS A 308 -19.62 3.55 -25.61
C LYS A 308 -20.82 2.62 -25.41
N SER A 309 -22.00 3.19 -25.27
CA SER A 309 -23.25 2.44 -25.18
C SER A 309 -23.31 1.39 -26.29
N GLY A 310 -23.50 0.11 -25.94
CA GLY A 310 -23.56 -1.01 -26.86
C GLY A 310 -22.31 -1.90 -26.94
N ASP A 311 -21.23 -1.56 -26.23
CA ASP A 311 -20.07 -2.44 -26.11
C ASP A 311 -20.44 -3.69 -25.26
N LYS A 312 -20.21 -4.88 -25.84
CA LYS A 312 -20.49 -6.16 -25.15
C LYS A 312 -19.68 -6.35 -23.88
N TYR A 313 -18.54 -5.65 -23.74
CA TYR A 313 -17.64 -5.74 -22.59
C TYR A 313 -17.96 -4.73 -21.46
N MET A 314 -18.83 -3.76 -21.68
CA MET A 314 -19.23 -2.77 -20.67
C MET A 314 -19.67 -3.41 -19.33
N ARG A 315 -20.26 -4.61 -19.39
CA ARG A 315 -20.66 -5.37 -18.21
C ARG A 315 -19.49 -5.89 -17.34
N TYR A 316 -18.26 -5.90 -17.85
CA TYR A 316 -17.07 -6.38 -17.14
C TYR A 316 -16.31 -5.25 -16.46
N ASP A 317 -16.36 -4.04 -16.97
CA ASP A 317 -15.59 -2.89 -16.50
C ASP A 317 -15.85 -2.54 -15.03
N PHE A 318 -17.05 -2.85 -14.51
CA PHE A 318 -17.44 -2.55 -13.13
C PHE A 318 -17.54 -3.79 -12.24
N LYS A 319 -16.85 -4.88 -12.56
CA LYS A 319 -16.94 -6.11 -11.76
C LYS A 319 -15.80 -6.28 -10.77
N ASP A 320 -14.64 -5.70 -11.05
CA ASP A 320 -13.48 -5.80 -10.17
C ASP A 320 -13.56 -4.77 -9.05
N TRP A 321 -13.85 -5.26 -7.85
CA TRP A 321 -14.02 -4.44 -6.67
C TRP A 321 -13.44 -5.12 -5.42
N MET A 322 -12.97 -4.30 -4.51
CA MET A 322 -12.91 -4.62 -3.11
C MET A 322 -14.07 -3.90 -2.41
N LEU A 323 -14.95 -4.64 -1.78
CA LEU A 323 -16.08 -4.13 -0.98
C LEU A 323 -15.86 -4.51 0.47
N GLY A 324 -16.02 -3.57 1.39
CA GLY A 324 -15.80 -3.81 2.79
C GLY A 324 -16.86 -3.17 3.69
N ALA A 325 -17.03 -3.77 4.86
CA ALA A 325 -17.81 -3.23 5.95
C ALA A 325 -17.01 -3.32 7.25
N GLU A 326 -16.93 -2.22 7.98
CA GLU A 326 -16.32 -2.14 9.30
C GLU A 326 -17.35 -1.70 10.32
N LEU A 327 -17.58 -2.54 11.32
CA LEU A 327 -18.42 -2.23 12.47
C LEU A 327 -17.56 -2.06 13.72
N LYS A 328 -17.61 -0.88 14.32
CA LYS A 328 -16.98 -0.57 15.60
C LYS A 328 -18.04 -0.48 16.70
N LEU A 329 -17.91 -1.35 17.70
CA LEU A 329 -18.75 -1.37 18.90
C LEU A 329 -18.08 -0.59 20.04
N LYS A 330 -18.59 0.61 20.36
CA LYS A 330 -17.91 1.58 21.24
C LYS A 330 -17.85 1.16 22.72
N HIS A 331 -18.75 0.27 23.13
CA HIS A 331 -18.91 -0.13 24.54
C HIS A 331 -18.69 -1.64 24.77
N ASN A 332 -18.18 -2.36 23.78
CA ASN A 332 -17.88 -3.78 23.91
C ASN A 332 -16.36 -4.02 23.88
N PRO A 333 -15.69 -4.22 25.03
CA PRO A 333 -14.24 -4.41 25.05
C PRO A 333 -13.82 -5.78 24.49
N TRP A 334 -14.70 -6.77 24.51
CA TRP A 334 -14.40 -8.10 23.98
C TRP A 334 -14.44 -8.16 22.47
N LEU A 335 -15.32 -7.41 21.83
CA LEU A 335 -15.44 -7.36 20.39
C LEU A 335 -15.64 -5.89 19.97
N GLN A 336 -14.52 -5.19 19.76
CA GLN A 336 -14.55 -3.77 19.42
C GLN A 336 -14.70 -3.50 17.94
N ASN A 337 -14.02 -4.27 17.10
CA ASN A 337 -14.05 -4.06 15.66
C ASN A 337 -14.30 -5.37 14.92
N ILE A 338 -15.12 -5.28 13.89
CA ILE A 338 -15.42 -6.35 12.94
C ILE A 338 -15.22 -5.77 11.55
N VAL A 339 -14.42 -6.44 10.73
CA VAL A 339 -14.22 -6.10 9.31
C VAL A 339 -14.60 -7.30 8.47
N ILE A 340 -15.41 -7.08 7.45
CA ILE A 340 -15.74 -8.08 6.43
C ILE A 340 -15.39 -7.47 5.08
N GLU A 341 -14.64 -8.21 4.25
CA GLU A 341 -14.26 -7.77 2.91
C GLU A 341 -14.54 -8.87 1.88
N TYR A 342 -14.93 -8.42 0.71
CA TYR A 342 -15.05 -9.22 -0.50
C TYR A 342 -14.19 -8.59 -1.59
N LEU A 343 -13.31 -9.37 -2.20
CA LEU A 343 -12.46 -8.94 -3.30
C LEU A 343 -12.76 -9.78 -4.53
N TYR A 344 -12.88 -9.11 -5.66
CA TYR A 344 -13.02 -9.72 -6.96
C TYR A 344 -12.13 -8.97 -7.95
N THR A 345 -11.15 -9.68 -8.54
CA THR A 345 -10.15 -9.10 -9.46
C THR A 345 -10.05 -9.89 -10.77
N LYS A 346 -11.05 -10.73 -11.04
CA LYS A 346 -10.95 -11.77 -12.07
C LYS A 346 -11.04 -11.23 -13.49
N TYR A 347 -11.79 -10.14 -13.72
CA TYR A 347 -12.01 -9.64 -15.08
C TYR A 347 -10.88 -8.75 -15.58
N GLN A 348 -10.22 -8.01 -14.73
CA GLN A 348 -9.18 -7.03 -15.05
C GLN A 348 -9.60 -6.03 -16.13
N ALA A 349 -9.35 -4.78 -15.92
CA ALA A 349 -9.68 -3.74 -16.88
C ALA A 349 -8.78 -3.82 -18.12
N GLY A 350 -9.00 -2.96 -19.09
CA GLY A 350 -8.14 -2.84 -20.24
C GLY A 350 -8.89 -2.61 -21.56
N PRO A 351 -8.19 -2.14 -22.60
CA PRO A 351 -8.79 -1.81 -23.88
C PRO A 351 -9.18 -3.04 -24.71
N VAL A 352 -8.66 -4.20 -24.40
CA VAL A 352 -8.89 -5.47 -25.10
C VAL A 352 -9.36 -6.54 -24.16
N TYR A 353 -10.46 -7.18 -24.48
CA TYR A 353 -11.01 -8.31 -23.73
C TYR A 353 -10.87 -9.61 -24.52
N HIS A 354 -10.65 -10.69 -23.80
CA HIS A 354 -10.64 -12.05 -24.31
C HIS A 354 -11.86 -12.81 -23.79
N ASP A 355 -12.68 -13.31 -24.71
CA ASP A 355 -13.82 -14.15 -24.36
C ASP A 355 -13.39 -15.56 -23.95
N GLU A 356 -14.26 -16.25 -23.20
CA GLU A 356 -14.07 -17.66 -22.85
C GLU A 356 -13.89 -18.54 -24.11
N THR A 357 -13.02 -19.51 -23.98
CA THR A 357 -12.80 -20.54 -25.00
C THR A 357 -13.09 -21.92 -24.41
N SER A 358 -13.24 -22.92 -25.27
CA SER A 358 -13.40 -24.31 -24.83
C SER A 358 -12.23 -24.83 -23.99
N ASN A 359 -11.03 -24.23 -24.16
CA ASN A 359 -9.82 -24.62 -23.43
C ASN A 359 -9.59 -23.78 -22.16
N ILE A 360 -10.22 -22.60 -22.04
CA ILE A 360 -10.03 -21.63 -20.96
C ILE A 360 -11.42 -21.18 -20.47
N HIS A 361 -12.09 -22.03 -19.72
CA HIS A 361 -13.45 -21.81 -19.27
C HIS A 361 -13.63 -20.67 -18.27
N HIS A 362 -12.56 -20.30 -17.54
CA HIS A 362 -12.59 -19.26 -16.50
C HIS A 362 -11.97 -17.96 -16.97
N GLN A 363 -11.63 -17.89 -18.25
CA GLN A 363 -10.98 -16.75 -18.81
C GLN A 363 -11.98 -15.79 -19.37
N ILE A 364 -12.05 -14.60 -18.81
CA ILE A 364 -12.41 -13.39 -19.49
C ILE A 364 -11.70 -12.28 -18.83
N SER A 365 -10.93 -11.52 -19.56
CA SER A 365 -10.34 -10.36 -18.96
C SER A 365 -9.95 -9.31 -19.98
N GLY A 366 -9.88 -8.10 -19.53
CA GLY A 366 -9.04 -7.09 -20.12
C GLY A 366 -7.55 -7.48 -20.00
N ARG A 367 -6.70 -6.79 -20.71
CA ARG A 367 -5.27 -7.10 -20.78
C ARG A 367 -4.40 -6.38 -19.78
N ASP A 368 -4.98 -5.67 -18.82
CA ASP A 368 -4.20 -4.84 -17.88
C ASP A 368 -3.28 -5.64 -16.96
N ASN A 369 -3.57 -6.93 -16.72
CA ASN A 369 -2.71 -7.83 -15.95
C ASN A 369 -2.21 -7.21 -14.65
N TYR A 370 -3.13 -6.89 -13.76
CA TYR A 370 -2.94 -6.10 -12.53
C TYR A 370 -1.64 -6.39 -11.78
N TYR A 371 -0.92 -5.33 -11.39
CA TYR A 371 0.38 -5.30 -10.74
C TYR A 371 1.56 -5.72 -11.62
N ASN A 372 1.35 -6.07 -12.87
CA ASN A 372 2.41 -6.39 -13.82
C ASN A 372 2.56 -5.31 -14.88
N HIS A 373 3.74 -5.22 -15.48
CA HIS A 373 4.00 -4.32 -16.60
C HIS A 373 5.03 -4.93 -17.54
N HIS A 374 5.01 -4.59 -18.82
CA HIS A 374 5.92 -5.18 -19.81
C HIS A 374 7.37 -4.68 -19.65
N LEU A 375 7.60 -3.43 -19.25
CA LEU A 375 8.94 -2.88 -19.03
C LEU A 375 9.40 -2.98 -17.57
N PHE A 376 8.50 -2.72 -16.59
CA PHE A 376 8.84 -2.71 -15.17
C PHE A 376 8.56 -4.06 -14.51
N THR A 377 9.16 -4.30 -13.35
CA THR A 377 8.96 -5.54 -12.58
C THR A 377 7.66 -5.55 -11.75
N GLY A 378 6.70 -4.69 -12.12
CA GLY A 378 5.39 -4.63 -11.52
C GLY A 378 5.33 -3.86 -10.20
N TRP A 379 4.14 -3.84 -9.60
CA TRP A 379 3.84 -3.05 -8.39
C TRP A 379 4.36 -3.74 -7.14
N GLN A 380 5.69 -3.80 -7.02
CA GLN A 380 6.41 -4.44 -5.93
C GLN A 380 7.61 -3.59 -5.46
N HIS A 381 8.08 -3.82 -4.24
CA HIS A 381 9.34 -3.30 -3.70
C HIS A 381 9.95 -4.34 -2.76
N TRP A 382 11.21 -4.72 -2.99
CA TRP A 382 11.89 -5.81 -2.31
C TRP A 382 11.15 -7.16 -2.41
N GLY A 383 10.48 -7.39 -3.56
CA GLY A 383 9.74 -8.60 -3.86
C GLY A 383 8.38 -8.74 -3.19
N GLN A 384 7.94 -7.76 -2.42
CA GLN A 384 6.59 -7.69 -1.86
C GLN A 384 5.74 -6.72 -2.66
N VAL A 385 4.51 -7.08 -2.98
CA VAL A 385 3.55 -6.18 -3.64
C VAL A 385 3.29 -4.96 -2.74
N MET A 386 3.24 -3.77 -3.34
CA MET A 386 3.06 -2.50 -2.62
C MET A 386 1.60 -2.22 -2.24
N GLY A 387 0.66 -2.91 -2.89
CA GLY A 387 -0.76 -2.83 -2.60
C GLY A 387 -1.24 -3.98 -1.70
N ASN A 388 -2.33 -4.63 -2.10
CA ASN A 388 -2.99 -5.67 -1.31
C ASN A 388 -2.21 -7.00 -1.37
N PRO A 389 -1.87 -7.64 -0.23
CA PRO A 389 -1.07 -8.87 -0.17
C PRO A 389 -1.79 -10.13 -0.69
N LEU A 390 -3.07 -10.06 -1.04
CA LEU A 390 -3.76 -11.17 -1.69
C LEU A 390 -3.34 -11.35 -3.15
N TYR A 391 -2.79 -10.31 -3.79
CA TYR A 391 -1.97 -10.46 -4.99
C TYR A 391 -0.66 -11.13 -4.60
N LEU A 392 -0.41 -12.32 -5.12
CA LEU A 392 0.72 -13.13 -4.69
C LEU A 392 2.05 -12.45 -5.04
N SER A 393 2.80 -12.07 -4.02
CA SER A 393 4.07 -11.35 -4.16
C SER A 393 5.11 -12.17 -4.94
N PRO A 394 5.98 -11.54 -5.75
CA PRO A 394 7.05 -12.23 -6.48
C PRO A 394 7.98 -13.09 -5.62
N LEU A 395 8.12 -12.80 -4.33
CA LEU A 395 8.88 -13.64 -3.39
C LEU A 395 8.40 -15.09 -3.30
N TYR A 396 7.14 -15.38 -3.68
CA TYR A 396 6.62 -16.75 -3.75
C TYR A 396 7.06 -17.50 -5.01
N ASN A 397 7.61 -16.82 -6.00
CA ASN A 397 7.99 -17.45 -7.27
C ASN A 397 9.31 -18.20 -7.13
N SER A 398 9.26 -19.52 -7.16
CA SER A 398 10.45 -20.40 -7.03
C SER A 398 11.32 -20.42 -8.29
N ASP A 399 10.81 -19.93 -9.42
CA ASP A 399 11.51 -19.87 -10.71
C ASP A 399 12.36 -18.59 -10.88
N GLY A 400 12.41 -17.71 -9.87
CA GLY A 400 13.17 -16.47 -9.90
C GLY A 400 12.60 -15.44 -10.88
N ASN A 401 11.30 -15.45 -11.13
CA ASN A 401 10.60 -14.46 -11.93
C ASN A 401 9.99 -13.37 -11.03
N ILE A 402 10.22 -12.09 -11.36
CA ILE A 402 9.60 -10.96 -10.64
C ILE A 402 8.28 -10.59 -11.34
N GLU A 403 7.28 -11.44 -11.19
CA GLU A 403 5.91 -11.22 -11.68
C GLU A 403 4.87 -11.57 -10.61
N VAL A 404 3.72 -10.94 -10.68
CA VAL A 404 2.54 -11.29 -9.88
C VAL A 404 1.73 -12.31 -10.66
N CYS A 405 2.04 -13.60 -10.45
CA CYS A 405 1.45 -14.71 -11.22
C CYS A 405 -0.01 -15.01 -10.83
N HIS A 406 -0.49 -14.54 -9.68
CA HIS A 406 -1.82 -14.79 -9.16
C HIS A 406 -2.53 -13.48 -8.82
N ASN A 407 -2.93 -12.74 -9.85
CA ASN A 407 -3.61 -11.45 -9.71
C ASN A 407 -5.10 -11.49 -10.05
N ARG A 408 -5.59 -12.62 -10.59
CA ARG A 408 -7.02 -12.85 -10.88
C ARG A 408 -7.60 -13.78 -9.84
N PHE A 409 -8.37 -13.23 -8.90
CA PHE A 409 -8.90 -14.03 -7.78
C PHE A 409 -10.25 -13.52 -7.28
N VAL A 410 -10.86 -14.34 -6.44
CA VAL A 410 -11.99 -14.00 -5.58
C VAL A 410 -11.58 -14.31 -4.15
N ALA A 411 -11.88 -13.43 -3.21
CA ALA A 411 -11.56 -13.64 -1.81
C ALA A 411 -12.65 -13.11 -0.88
N TRP A 412 -12.77 -13.77 0.28
CA TRP A 412 -13.52 -13.32 1.44
C TRP A 412 -12.59 -13.18 2.63
N HIS A 413 -12.78 -12.12 3.40
CA HIS A 413 -11.98 -11.86 4.58
C HIS A 413 -12.84 -11.41 5.75
N LEU A 414 -12.47 -11.90 6.93
CA LEU A 414 -13.04 -11.52 8.22
C LEU A 414 -11.89 -11.11 9.16
N GLY A 415 -11.99 -9.92 9.74
CA GLY A 415 -11.11 -9.43 10.78
C GLY A 415 -11.91 -9.09 12.04
N LEU A 416 -11.42 -9.53 13.20
CA LEU A 416 -12.02 -9.26 14.52
C LEU A 416 -10.95 -8.72 15.46
N SER A 417 -11.27 -7.73 16.29
CA SER A 417 -10.39 -7.30 17.37
C SER A 417 -11.14 -6.81 18.61
N GLY A 418 -10.45 -6.86 19.75
CA GLY A 418 -10.95 -6.38 21.02
C GLY A 418 -9.84 -6.06 22.01
N THR A 419 -10.20 -5.29 23.05
CA THR A 419 -9.31 -4.92 24.15
C THR A 419 -10.02 -5.28 25.47
N PRO A 420 -10.09 -6.61 25.81
CA PRO A 420 -10.83 -7.08 26.98
C PRO A 420 -10.28 -6.54 28.31
N LEU A 421 -9.00 -6.22 28.34
CA LEU A 421 -8.34 -5.53 29.44
C LEU A 421 -7.61 -4.30 28.90
N SER A 422 -7.44 -3.27 29.69
CA SER A 422 -6.79 -2.01 29.26
C SER A 422 -5.37 -2.18 28.70
N ASN A 423 -4.73 -3.29 28.99
CA ASN A 423 -3.37 -3.63 28.59
C ASN A 423 -3.30 -4.90 27.71
N LEU A 424 -4.42 -5.49 27.35
CA LEU A 424 -4.49 -6.69 26.50
C LEU A 424 -5.33 -6.39 25.25
N HIS A 425 -4.71 -6.48 24.08
CA HIS A 425 -5.37 -6.39 22.79
C HIS A 425 -5.24 -7.71 22.04
N TYR A 426 -6.25 -8.10 21.29
CA TYR A 426 -6.17 -9.25 20.40
C TYR A 426 -6.77 -8.94 19.03
N ARG A 427 -6.32 -9.67 18.02
CA ARG A 427 -6.94 -9.72 16.69
C ARG A 427 -6.97 -11.12 16.11
N ILE A 428 -7.98 -11.39 15.30
CA ILE A 428 -8.17 -12.63 14.56
C ILE A 428 -8.44 -12.25 13.11
N LEU A 429 -7.73 -12.87 12.18
CA LEU A 429 -7.94 -12.72 10.75
C LEU A 429 -8.26 -14.09 10.13
N ALA A 430 -9.22 -14.12 9.22
CA ALA A 430 -9.57 -15.31 8.45
C ALA A 430 -9.82 -14.90 7.00
N THR A 431 -9.12 -15.53 6.06
CA THR A 431 -9.24 -15.25 4.63
C THR A 431 -9.36 -16.53 3.85
N TRP A 432 -10.36 -16.59 2.99
CA TRP A 432 -10.44 -17.58 1.93
C TRP A 432 -10.20 -16.89 0.59
N GLN A 433 -9.36 -17.49 -0.25
CA GLN A 433 -9.01 -16.97 -1.57
C GLN A 433 -9.04 -18.10 -2.60
N LYS A 434 -9.59 -17.80 -3.78
CA LYS A 434 -9.55 -18.67 -4.97
C LYS A 434 -8.93 -17.90 -6.11
N SER A 435 -7.76 -18.35 -6.57
CA SER A 435 -6.99 -17.75 -7.65
C SER A 435 -7.19 -18.48 -8.97
N TYR A 436 -7.22 -17.71 -10.03
CA TYR A 436 -7.32 -18.16 -11.43
C TYR A 436 -6.02 -17.86 -12.21
N GLY A 437 -4.91 -17.57 -11.50
CA GLY A 437 -3.64 -17.19 -12.09
C GLY A 437 -3.59 -15.73 -12.52
N SER A 438 -2.90 -15.46 -13.62
CA SER A 438 -2.86 -14.15 -14.28
C SER A 438 -3.27 -14.29 -15.75
N TYR A 439 -3.15 -13.20 -16.53
CA TYR A 439 -3.36 -13.26 -17.98
C TYR A 439 -2.35 -14.18 -18.68
N TYR A 440 -1.10 -14.16 -18.22
CA TYR A 440 0.00 -14.95 -18.82
C TYR A 440 0.29 -16.27 -18.10
N TYR A 441 -0.17 -16.44 -16.86
CA TYR A 441 -0.01 -17.64 -16.07
C TYR A 441 -1.36 -18.24 -15.71
N LEU A 442 -1.77 -19.29 -16.41
CA LEU A 442 -3.03 -19.99 -16.19
C LEU A 442 -2.76 -21.36 -15.57
N PRO A 443 -3.03 -21.53 -14.26
CA PRO A 443 -2.93 -22.85 -13.64
C PRO A 443 -3.96 -23.81 -14.25
N PRO A 444 -3.68 -25.14 -14.32
CA PRO A 444 -4.60 -26.13 -14.89
C PRO A 444 -5.98 -26.15 -14.21
N ASN A 445 -6.01 -25.80 -12.94
CA ASN A 445 -7.25 -25.63 -12.15
C ASN A 445 -7.07 -24.41 -11.25
N PRO A 446 -8.15 -23.71 -10.90
CA PRO A 446 -8.12 -22.66 -9.90
C PRO A 446 -7.54 -23.16 -8.57
N GLU A 447 -6.71 -22.35 -7.93
CA GLU A 447 -6.02 -22.68 -6.70
C GLU A 447 -6.65 -21.96 -5.52
N GLU A 448 -6.95 -22.69 -4.48
CA GLU A 448 -7.61 -22.15 -3.27
C GLU A 448 -6.64 -22.12 -2.10
N ASN A 449 -6.86 -21.19 -1.18
CA ASN A 449 -6.14 -21.08 0.08
C ASN A 449 -7.02 -20.50 1.18
N THR A 450 -6.86 -21.04 2.39
CA THR A 450 -7.42 -20.46 3.62
C THR A 450 -6.26 -20.03 4.50
N SER A 451 -6.28 -18.76 4.95
CA SER A 451 -5.24 -18.16 5.80
C SER A 451 -5.87 -17.64 7.09
N LEU A 452 -5.34 -18.06 8.23
CA LEU A 452 -5.83 -17.70 9.56
C LEU A 452 -4.70 -17.04 10.38
N LEU A 453 -5.08 -16.09 11.27
CA LEU A 453 -4.21 -15.50 12.29
C LEU A 453 -4.97 -15.39 13.60
N ALA A 454 -4.29 -15.71 14.70
CA ALA A 454 -4.64 -15.28 16.05
C ALA A 454 -3.43 -14.56 16.67
N GLU A 455 -3.60 -13.32 17.10
CA GLU A 455 -2.54 -12.49 17.65
C GLU A 455 -3.01 -11.84 18.94
N VAL A 456 -2.11 -11.77 19.93
CA VAL A 456 -2.32 -11.13 21.23
C VAL A 456 -1.16 -10.21 21.54
N SER A 457 -1.49 -8.98 21.92
CA SER A 457 -0.54 -7.96 22.36
C SER A 457 -0.80 -7.59 23.82
N TYR A 458 0.22 -7.64 24.64
CA TYR A 458 0.17 -7.31 26.06
C TYR A 458 1.11 -6.12 26.37
N CYS A 459 0.52 -5.01 26.79
CA CYS A 459 1.27 -3.82 27.22
C CYS A 459 1.62 -3.92 28.69
N MET A 460 2.90 -4.03 28.99
CA MET A 460 3.43 -4.06 30.37
C MET A 460 3.75 -2.65 30.87
N ARG A 461 4.03 -2.55 32.15
CA ARG A 461 4.48 -1.30 32.78
C ARG A 461 5.81 -0.82 32.18
N GLN A 462 6.08 0.48 32.31
CA GLN A 462 7.33 1.12 31.89
C GLN A 462 7.59 1.03 30.35
N GLY A 463 6.56 0.94 29.52
CA GLY A 463 6.68 0.98 28.06
C GLY A 463 7.19 -0.30 27.40
N TRP A 464 7.12 -1.44 28.08
CA TRP A 464 7.33 -2.75 27.49
C TRP A 464 6.03 -3.26 26.84
N SER A 465 6.14 -3.91 25.69
CA SER A 465 5.05 -4.66 25.07
C SER A 465 5.55 -6.03 24.60
N LEU A 466 4.72 -7.04 24.78
CA LEU A 466 4.92 -8.40 24.30
C LEU A 466 3.82 -8.71 23.29
N ASN A 467 4.19 -9.28 22.14
CA ASN A 467 3.25 -9.73 21.15
C ASN A 467 3.53 -11.20 20.81
N GLY A 468 2.47 -12.00 20.75
CA GLY A 468 2.50 -13.38 20.34
C GLY A 468 1.44 -13.64 19.27
N ALA A 469 1.82 -14.31 18.18
CA ALA A 469 0.92 -14.64 17.10
C ALA A 469 1.10 -16.09 16.66
N PHE A 470 -0.02 -16.70 16.27
CA PHE A 470 -0.07 -17.98 15.56
C PHE A 470 -0.83 -17.77 14.25
N ALA A 471 -0.30 -18.29 13.16
CA ALA A 471 -0.99 -18.27 11.87
C ALA A 471 -0.83 -19.58 11.12
N MET A 472 -1.76 -19.81 10.18
CA MET A 472 -1.71 -20.95 9.28
C MET A 472 -2.23 -20.58 7.89
N ASP A 473 -1.66 -21.22 6.88
CA ASP A 473 -2.19 -21.31 5.53
C ASP A 473 -2.53 -22.77 5.23
N SER A 474 -3.60 -23.01 4.50
CA SER A 474 -3.95 -24.33 3.96
C SER A 474 -4.51 -24.20 2.57
N GLY A 475 -3.90 -24.90 1.61
CA GLY A 475 -4.29 -24.91 0.21
C GLY A 475 -3.15 -24.91 -0.78
N LYS A 476 -3.49 -24.91 -2.08
CA LYS A 476 -2.49 -25.02 -3.14
C LYS A 476 -1.78 -23.72 -3.48
N LEU A 477 -2.43 -22.56 -3.26
CA LEU A 477 -1.91 -21.27 -3.68
C LEU A 477 -0.65 -20.83 -2.90
N ARG A 478 -0.60 -21.13 -1.59
CA ARG A 478 0.53 -20.78 -0.72
C ARG A 478 1.18 -21.98 -0.04
N GLY A 479 0.61 -23.18 -0.21
CA GLY A 479 0.99 -24.38 0.51
C GLY A 479 0.35 -24.47 1.90
N ASP A 480 0.60 -25.57 2.59
CA ASP A 480 0.20 -25.78 3.98
C ASP A 480 1.32 -25.32 4.90
N ASN A 481 1.11 -24.21 5.59
CA ASN A 481 2.10 -23.57 6.45
C ASN A 481 1.51 -23.30 7.83
N TYR A 482 2.34 -23.44 8.88
CA TYR A 482 2.00 -23.10 10.26
C TYR A 482 3.13 -22.27 10.84
N GLY A 483 2.82 -21.21 11.58
CA GLY A 483 3.86 -20.37 12.13
C GLY A 483 3.49 -19.72 13.45
N ILE A 484 4.51 -19.49 14.27
CA ILE A 484 4.44 -18.67 15.47
C ILE A 484 5.39 -17.48 15.32
N GLN A 485 4.96 -16.35 15.83
CA GLN A 485 5.77 -15.13 15.89
C GLN A 485 5.71 -14.55 17.28
N LEU A 486 6.88 -14.22 17.83
CA LEU A 486 7.03 -13.58 19.13
C LEU A 486 7.81 -12.27 18.95
N SER A 487 7.33 -11.22 19.58
CA SER A 487 8.07 -9.95 19.63
C SER A 487 8.01 -9.31 21.00
N ILE A 488 9.08 -8.62 21.35
CA ILE A 488 9.16 -7.78 22.54
C ILE A 488 9.67 -6.41 22.11
N VAL A 489 9.01 -5.37 22.60
CA VAL A 489 9.35 -3.98 22.25
C VAL A 489 9.43 -3.16 23.54
N LYS A 490 10.45 -2.32 23.62
CA LYS A 490 10.61 -1.28 24.64
C LYS A 490 10.49 0.08 23.98
N THR A 491 9.54 0.87 24.45
CA THR A 491 9.40 2.30 24.09
C THR A 491 9.78 3.18 25.28
N ILE A 492 10.60 4.19 25.04
CA ILE A 492 11.05 5.20 26.00
C ILE A 492 10.64 6.56 25.42
N LYS A 493 9.86 7.30 26.18
CA LYS A 493 9.37 8.64 25.82
C LYS A 493 10.03 9.67 26.72
#